data_69b739a79b4d7c860ffa490b6a7127a2
#
_entry.id   69b739a79b4d7c860ffa490b6a7127a2
#
_cell.length_a   1.000
_cell.length_b   1.000
_cell.length_c   1.000
_cell.angle_alpha   90.00
_cell.angle_beta   90.00
_cell.angle_gamma   90.00
#
_symmetry.space_group_name_H-M   'P 1'
#
loop_
_entity.id
_entity.type
_entity.pdbx_description
1 polymer ?
#
loop_
_entity_poly.entity_id
_entity_poly.type
_entity_poly.pdbx_seq_one_letter_code
_entity_poly.pdbx_strand_id
1 'polypeptide(L)'
;MQDALNKLIILQFAIYTIIGLLGFISWLLAFTGNISILKGIVGEYFQGHILRWTAQFTPWGILMLISATLSLSATHFLWRLRKEGAYLGIISFFIGFATNILFARNILVHTLIGTLIGWTLLAPLAVAWKNLKT
;
A
#
# COMPACT_ATOMS: atom_id res chain seq x y z
N MET A 1 -4.89 11.56 -24.08
CA MET A 1 -4.12 10.38 -23.66
C MET A 1 -3.30 10.63 -22.39
N GLN A 2 -2.59 11.74 -22.32
CA GLN A 2 -1.81 12.11 -21.15
C GLN A 2 -2.67 12.32 -19.89
N ASP A 3 -3.81 12.99 -20.03
CA ASP A 3 -4.72 13.22 -18.91
C ASP A 3 -5.29 11.90 -18.37
N ALA A 4 -5.59 10.95 -19.26
CA ALA A 4 -6.07 9.64 -18.85
C ALA A 4 -4.99 8.88 -18.06
N LEU A 5 -3.73 8.98 -18.49
CA LEU A 5 -2.59 8.35 -17.81
C LEU A 5 -2.40 8.95 -16.41
N ASN A 6 -2.44 10.27 -16.30
CA ASN A 6 -2.30 10.97 -15.02
C ASN A 6 -3.42 10.58 -14.05
N LYS A 7 -4.66 10.52 -14.55
CA LYS A 7 -5.81 10.10 -13.74
C LYS A 7 -5.67 8.65 -13.30
N LEU A 8 -5.14 7.78 -14.16
CA LEU A 8 -4.91 6.38 -13.81
C LEU A 8 -3.90 6.25 -12.67
N ILE A 9 -2.78 6.99 -12.74
CA ILE A 9 -1.75 6.97 -11.72
C ILE A 9 -2.32 7.44 -10.37
N ILE A 10 -3.04 8.56 -10.39
CA ILE A 10 -3.66 9.13 -9.19
C ILE A 10 -4.65 8.13 -8.58
N LEU A 11 -5.48 7.51 -9.41
CA LEU A 11 -6.44 6.52 -8.95
C LEU A 11 -5.74 5.32 -8.32
N GLN A 12 -4.67 4.82 -8.93
CA GLN A 12 -3.92 3.67 -8.41
C GLN A 12 -3.30 3.98 -7.04
N PHE A 13 -2.69 5.14 -6.87
CA PHE A 13 -2.11 5.52 -5.58
C PHE A 13 -3.19 5.79 -4.54
N ALA A 14 -4.34 6.33 -4.93
CA ALA A 14 -5.47 6.51 -4.02
C ALA A 14 -5.99 5.15 -3.52
N ILE A 15 -6.14 4.18 -4.42
CA ILE A 15 -6.53 2.81 -4.05
C ILE A 15 -5.49 2.19 -3.12
N TYR A 16 -4.21 2.36 -3.43
CA TYR A 16 -3.13 1.85 -2.59
C TYR A 16 -3.17 2.46 -1.18
N THR A 17 -3.48 3.74 -1.08
CA THR A 17 -3.69 4.43 0.20
C THR A 17 -4.82 3.79 1.00
N ILE A 18 -5.95 3.52 0.35
CA ILE A 18 -7.10 2.89 1.00
C ILE A 18 -6.73 1.50 1.51
N ILE A 19 -6.02 0.72 0.71
CA ILE A 19 -5.57 -0.62 1.11
C ILE A 19 -4.65 -0.54 2.33
N GLY A 20 -3.72 0.42 2.34
CA GLY A 20 -2.82 0.62 3.48
C GLY A 20 -3.56 1.01 4.76
N LEU A 21 -4.56 1.89 4.65
CA LEU A 21 -5.38 2.28 5.79
C LEU A 21 -6.23 1.11 6.32
N LEU A 22 -6.79 0.31 5.43
CA LEU A 22 -7.52 -0.90 5.83
C LEU A 22 -6.59 -1.89 6.54
N GLY A 23 -5.36 -2.04 6.05
CA GLY A 23 -4.35 -2.85 6.71
C GLY A 23 -4.04 -2.36 8.12
N PHE A 24 -3.86 -1.04 8.28
CA PHE A 24 -3.62 -0.44 9.60
C PHE A 24 -4.79 -0.66 10.54
N ILE A 25 -6.02 -0.43 10.09
CA ILE A 25 -7.22 -0.63 10.91
C ILE A 25 -7.33 -2.10 11.33
N SER A 26 -7.09 -3.02 10.42
CA SER A 26 -7.12 -4.46 10.70
C SER A 26 -6.07 -4.84 11.75
N TRP A 27 -4.86 -4.29 11.62
CA TRP A 27 -3.80 -4.49 12.61
C TRP A 27 -4.20 -3.92 13.97
N LEU A 28 -4.77 -2.73 14.00
CA LEU A 28 -5.17 -2.09 15.25
C LEU A 28 -6.22 -2.92 15.98
N LEU A 29 -7.20 -3.44 15.25
CA LEU A 29 -8.23 -4.31 15.82
C LEU A 29 -7.62 -5.61 16.36
N ALA A 30 -6.70 -6.22 15.63
CA ALA A 30 -6.01 -7.42 16.06
C ALA A 30 -5.15 -7.16 17.29
N PHE A 31 -4.40 -6.04 17.29
CA PHE A 31 -3.50 -5.67 18.39
C PHE A 31 -4.26 -5.37 19.68
N THR A 32 -5.43 -4.74 19.56
CA THR A 32 -6.25 -4.38 20.72
C THR A 32 -7.22 -5.49 21.16
N GLY A 33 -7.24 -6.62 20.47
CA GLY A 33 -8.08 -7.76 20.82
C GLY A 33 -9.54 -7.66 20.35
N ASN A 34 -9.86 -6.70 19.48
CA ASN A 34 -11.22 -6.55 18.93
C ASN A 34 -11.47 -7.51 17.76
N ILE A 35 -11.41 -8.79 18.04
CA ILE A 35 -11.42 -9.87 17.05
C ILE A 35 -12.77 -9.97 16.33
N SER A 36 -13.88 -9.76 17.04
CA SER A 36 -15.22 -9.83 16.46
C SER A 36 -15.41 -8.76 15.38
N ILE A 37 -14.95 -7.54 15.65
CA ILE A 37 -15.05 -6.43 14.69
C ILE A 37 -14.15 -6.71 13.49
N LEU A 38 -12.93 -7.20 13.73
CA LEU A 38 -12.01 -7.59 12.67
C LEU A 38 -12.62 -8.65 11.76
N LYS A 39 -13.20 -9.70 12.32
CA LYS A 39 -13.85 -10.76 11.57
C LYS A 39 -15.00 -10.21 10.70
N GLY A 40 -15.76 -9.25 11.23
CA GLY A 40 -16.86 -8.63 10.50
C GLY A 40 -16.39 -7.77 9.31
N ILE A 41 -15.18 -7.20 9.39
CA ILE A 41 -14.65 -6.35 8.33
C ILE A 41 -13.94 -7.17 7.25
N VAL A 42 -13.06 -8.09 7.63
CA VAL A 42 -12.18 -8.78 6.68
C VAL A 42 -12.55 -10.23 6.42
N GLY A 43 -13.46 -10.81 7.20
CA GLY A 43 -13.84 -12.21 7.09
C GLY A 43 -12.92 -13.13 7.89
N GLU A 44 -13.39 -14.36 8.08
CA GLU A 44 -12.72 -15.34 8.95
C GLU A 44 -11.33 -15.73 8.43
N TYR A 45 -11.20 -15.90 7.12
CA TYR A 45 -9.93 -16.29 6.49
C TYR A 45 -8.84 -15.25 6.73
N PHE A 46 -9.13 -13.99 6.45
CA PHE A 46 -8.15 -12.91 6.63
C PHE A 46 -7.90 -12.59 8.09
N GLN A 47 -8.91 -12.77 8.96
CA GLN A 47 -8.72 -12.62 10.41
C GLN A 47 -7.59 -13.52 10.92
N GLY A 48 -7.58 -14.78 10.53
CA GLY A 48 -6.54 -15.72 10.94
C GLY A 48 -5.15 -15.27 10.47
N HIS A 49 -5.03 -14.81 9.25
CA HIS A 49 -3.75 -14.30 8.72
C HIS A 49 -3.28 -13.04 9.45
N ILE A 50 -4.18 -12.11 9.71
CA ILE A 50 -3.87 -10.85 10.38
C ILE A 50 -3.41 -11.11 11.82
N LEU A 51 -4.07 -11.99 12.53
CA LEU A 51 -3.68 -12.37 13.90
C LEU A 51 -2.28 -13.00 13.90
N ARG A 52 -2.00 -13.87 12.95
CA ARG A 52 -0.69 -14.51 12.84
C ARG A 52 0.41 -13.50 12.52
N TRP A 53 0.17 -12.57 11.59
CA TRP A 53 1.14 -11.52 11.25
C TRP A 53 1.40 -10.62 12.45
N THR A 54 0.38 -10.25 13.21
CA THR A 54 0.53 -9.42 14.41
C THR A 54 1.34 -10.14 15.48
N ALA A 55 1.17 -11.45 15.60
CA ALA A 55 1.97 -12.25 16.54
C ALA A 55 3.44 -12.39 16.10
N GLN A 56 3.69 -12.49 14.78
CA GLN A 56 5.05 -12.65 14.23
C GLN A 56 5.82 -11.35 14.20
N PHE A 57 5.15 -10.24 13.87
CA PHE A 57 5.79 -8.94 13.79
C PHE A 57 4.79 -7.86 14.21
N THR A 58 4.80 -7.54 15.48
CA THR A 58 3.84 -6.62 16.08
C THR A 58 3.71 -5.27 15.37
N PRO A 59 4.79 -4.57 14.95
CA PRO A 59 4.66 -3.23 14.38
C PRO A 59 4.31 -3.17 12.88
N TRP A 60 3.88 -4.28 12.24
CA TRP A 60 3.60 -4.26 10.81
C TRP A 60 2.51 -3.25 10.42
N GLY A 61 1.54 -3.02 11.30
CA GLY A 61 0.47 -2.06 11.04
C GLY A 61 0.95 -0.62 11.03
N ILE A 62 1.96 -0.30 11.86
CA ILE A 62 2.58 1.03 11.84
C ILE A 62 3.27 1.27 10.51
N LEU A 63 3.96 0.28 9.98
CA LEU A 63 4.60 0.37 8.66
C LEU A 63 3.55 0.56 7.55
N MET A 64 2.41 -0.12 7.65
CA MET A 64 1.30 0.07 6.72
C MET A 64 0.72 1.47 6.81
N LEU A 65 0.62 2.05 8.01
CA LEU A 65 0.18 3.43 8.17
C LEU A 65 1.16 4.41 7.55
N ILE A 66 2.46 4.21 7.75
CA ILE A 66 3.50 5.03 7.13
C ILE A 66 3.40 4.97 5.61
N SER A 67 3.27 3.77 5.06
CA SER A 67 3.10 3.57 3.62
C SER A 67 1.86 4.27 3.09
N ALA A 68 0.73 4.16 3.79
CA ALA A 68 -0.52 4.83 3.40
C ALA A 68 -0.40 6.35 3.44
N THR A 69 0.27 6.90 4.46
CA THR A 69 0.48 8.34 4.57
C THR A 69 1.35 8.86 3.43
N LEU A 70 2.42 8.15 3.10
CA LEU A 70 3.29 8.50 1.97
C LEU A 70 2.54 8.40 0.65
N SER A 71 1.72 7.37 0.47
CA SER A 71 0.91 7.20 -0.72
C SER A 71 -0.15 8.30 -0.88
N LEU A 72 -0.77 8.72 0.22
CA LEU A 72 -1.71 9.85 0.21
C LEU A 72 -1.01 11.14 -0.19
N SER A 73 0.17 11.40 0.37
CA SER A 73 0.99 12.56 0.00
C SER A 73 1.41 12.48 -1.46
N ALA A 74 1.77 11.30 -1.95
CA ALA A 74 2.09 11.07 -3.35
C ALA A 74 0.91 11.41 -4.25
N THR A 75 -0.29 10.98 -3.88
CA THR A 75 -1.51 11.29 -4.63
C THR A 75 -1.72 12.81 -4.72
N HIS A 76 -1.52 13.53 -3.63
CA HIS A 76 -1.65 14.99 -3.61
C HIS A 76 -0.67 15.67 -4.55
N PHE A 77 0.62 15.30 -4.48
CA PHE A 77 1.64 15.91 -5.34
C PHE A 77 1.49 15.49 -6.80
N LEU A 78 1.07 14.26 -7.08
CA LEU A 78 0.82 13.80 -8.44
C LEU A 78 -0.38 14.52 -9.06
N TRP A 79 -1.37 14.88 -8.25
CA TRP A 79 -2.48 15.72 -8.70
C TRP A 79 -1.95 17.05 -9.27
N ARG A 80 -0.87 17.57 -8.69
CA ARG A 80 -0.21 18.79 -9.13
C ARG A 80 0.89 18.54 -10.15
N LEU A 81 1.03 17.31 -10.65
CA LEU A 81 2.03 16.90 -11.62
C LEU A 81 3.47 17.16 -11.16
N ARG A 82 3.76 16.94 -9.88
CA ARG A 82 5.08 17.14 -9.30
C ARG A 82 5.82 15.83 -9.11
N LYS A 83 7.13 15.84 -9.38
CA LYS A 83 7.99 14.66 -9.21
C LYS A 83 8.12 14.19 -7.76
N GLU A 84 7.95 15.10 -6.80
CA GLU A 84 7.93 14.71 -5.38
C GLU A 84 6.88 13.65 -5.10
N GLY A 85 5.73 13.73 -5.76
CA GLY A 85 4.70 12.70 -5.66
C GLY A 85 5.15 11.35 -6.16
N ALA A 86 5.92 11.33 -7.26
CA ALA A 86 6.48 10.10 -7.79
C ALA A 86 7.47 9.46 -6.81
N TYR A 87 8.36 10.24 -6.23
CA TYR A 87 9.32 9.74 -5.24
C TYR A 87 8.61 9.19 -4.01
N LEU A 88 7.63 9.94 -3.48
CA LEU A 88 6.86 9.49 -2.32
C LEU A 88 6.10 8.20 -2.61
N GLY A 89 5.52 8.09 -3.80
CA GLY A 89 4.81 6.87 -4.21
C GLY A 89 5.73 5.66 -4.31
N ILE A 90 6.91 5.84 -4.87
CA ILE A 90 7.90 4.77 -4.98
C ILE A 90 8.34 4.32 -3.57
N ILE A 91 8.65 5.25 -2.68
CA ILE A 91 9.04 4.94 -1.30
C ILE A 91 7.91 4.21 -0.59
N SER A 92 6.68 4.70 -0.71
CA SER A 92 5.49 4.07 -0.13
C SER A 92 5.34 2.62 -0.59
N PHE A 93 5.47 2.40 -1.90
CA PHE A 93 5.38 1.06 -2.47
C PHE A 93 6.44 0.13 -1.89
N PHE A 94 7.70 0.58 -1.82
CA PHE A 94 8.78 -0.26 -1.30
C PHE A 94 8.61 -0.57 0.18
N ILE A 95 8.11 0.37 0.98
CA ILE A 95 7.83 0.11 2.40
C ILE A 95 6.76 -0.97 2.53
N GLY A 96 5.65 -0.85 1.81
CA GLY A 96 4.58 -1.84 1.83
C GLY A 96 5.03 -3.21 1.33
N PHE A 97 5.79 -3.22 0.23
CA PHE A 97 6.31 -4.44 -0.37
C PHE A 97 7.28 -5.16 0.57
N ALA A 98 8.23 -4.41 1.15
CA ALA A 98 9.19 -4.96 2.10
C ALA A 98 8.49 -5.50 3.35
N THR A 99 7.49 -4.80 3.86
CA THR A 99 6.70 -5.25 5.00
C THR A 99 6.04 -6.59 4.70
N ASN A 100 5.42 -6.72 3.53
CA ASN A 100 4.77 -7.96 3.14
C ASN A 100 5.75 -9.12 3.00
N ILE A 101 6.90 -8.89 2.36
CA ILE A 101 7.90 -9.94 2.16
C ILE A 101 8.52 -10.38 3.47
N LEU A 102 8.91 -9.43 4.32
CA LEU A 102 9.63 -9.74 5.55
C LEU A 102 8.76 -10.43 6.58
N PHE A 103 7.46 -10.14 6.60
CA PHE A 103 6.59 -10.59 7.69
C PHE A 103 5.52 -11.58 7.27
N ALA A 104 5.33 -11.79 5.98
CA ALA A 104 4.48 -12.87 5.47
C ALA A 104 5.37 -14.05 5.09
N ARG A 105 5.14 -15.21 5.70
CA ARG A 105 6.01 -16.38 5.48
C ARG A 105 5.92 -16.97 4.08
N ASN A 106 4.87 -16.71 3.35
CA ASN A 106 4.73 -17.22 1.99
C ASN A 106 5.40 -16.27 1.01
N ILE A 107 6.73 -16.30 0.99
CA ILE A 107 7.57 -15.39 0.22
C ILE A 107 7.24 -15.43 -1.27
N LEU A 108 7.00 -16.62 -1.84
CA LEU A 108 6.79 -16.77 -3.27
C LEU A 108 5.51 -16.05 -3.73
N VAL A 109 4.38 -16.31 -3.06
CA VAL A 109 3.10 -15.71 -3.42
C VAL A 109 3.14 -14.19 -3.23
N HIS A 110 3.68 -13.73 -2.10
CA HIS A 110 3.75 -12.30 -1.80
C HIS A 110 4.71 -11.58 -2.74
N THR A 111 5.80 -12.20 -3.15
CA THR A 111 6.72 -11.63 -4.14
C THR A 111 6.06 -11.48 -5.49
N LEU A 112 5.31 -12.48 -5.94
CA LEU A 112 4.56 -12.41 -7.20
C LEU A 112 3.51 -11.32 -7.17
N ILE A 113 2.70 -11.27 -6.12
CA ILE A 113 1.65 -10.24 -5.95
C ILE A 113 2.29 -8.85 -5.89
N GLY A 114 3.35 -8.70 -5.10
CA GLY A 114 4.06 -7.41 -4.97
C GLY A 114 4.68 -6.96 -6.29
N THR A 115 5.23 -7.88 -7.07
CA THR A 115 5.78 -7.57 -8.40
C THR A 115 4.68 -7.09 -9.34
N LEU A 116 3.52 -7.75 -9.36
CA LEU A 116 2.39 -7.34 -10.19
C LEU A 116 1.87 -5.96 -9.78
N ILE A 117 1.72 -5.71 -8.48
CA ILE A 117 1.32 -4.39 -7.96
C ILE A 117 2.36 -3.34 -8.33
N GLY A 118 3.64 -3.68 -8.22
CA GLY A 118 4.73 -2.78 -8.59
C GLY A 118 4.69 -2.36 -10.05
N TRP A 119 4.53 -3.31 -10.95
CA TRP A 119 4.38 -3.01 -12.38
C TRP A 119 3.14 -2.15 -12.64
N THR A 120 2.03 -2.43 -11.96
CA THR A 120 0.79 -1.68 -12.12
C THR A 120 0.95 -0.23 -11.64
N LEU A 121 1.70 0.02 -10.56
CA LEU A 121 1.92 1.35 -10.02
C LEU A 121 3.06 2.09 -10.73
N LEU A 122 4.17 1.40 -10.99
CA LEU A 122 5.41 2.05 -11.41
C LEU A 122 5.51 2.19 -12.93
N ALA A 123 4.96 1.28 -13.73
CA ALA A 123 5.04 1.36 -15.17
C ALA A 123 4.32 2.61 -15.72
N PRO A 124 3.06 2.90 -15.35
CA PRO A 124 2.43 4.15 -15.76
C PRO A 124 3.18 5.39 -15.28
N LEU A 125 3.75 5.34 -14.07
CA LEU A 125 4.52 6.44 -13.51
C LEU A 125 5.79 6.69 -14.34
N ALA A 126 6.48 5.64 -14.76
CA ALA A 126 7.66 5.76 -15.60
C ALA A 126 7.33 6.39 -16.96
N VAL A 127 6.20 6.00 -17.56
CA VAL A 127 5.74 6.57 -18.83
C VAL A 127 5.40 8.05 -18.66
N ALA A 128 4.79 8.43 -17.53
CA ALA A 128 4.37 9.80 -17.27
C ALA A 128 5.49 10.69 -16.72
N TRP A 129 6.68 10.14 -16.47
CA TRP A 129 7.77 10.85 -15.80
C TRP A 129 8.13 12.17 -16.47
N LYS A 130 8.14 12.19 -17.80
CA LYS A 130 8.48 13.39 -18.58
C LYS A 130 7.54 14.57 -18.34
N ASN A 131 6.31 14.27 -17.93
CA ASN A 131 5.26 15.27 -17.76
C ASN A 131 5.19 15.81 -16.34
N LEU A 132 5.99 15.25 -15.43
CA LEU A 132 6.04 15.69 -14.05
C LEU A 132 7.04 16.84 -13.89
N LYS A 133 6.67 17.80 -13.07
CA LYS A 133 7.48 19.00 -12.81
C LYS A 133 8.35 18.81 -11.57
N THR A 134 9.55 19.31 -11.63
CA THR A 134 10.44 19.36 -10.47
C THR A 134 10.10 20.53 -9.55
#